data_7138f0021214e4065454ac6eafa74c3d
#
_entry.id   7138f0021214e4065454ac6eafa74c3d
#
_cell.length_a   1.000
_cell.length_b   1.000
_cell.length_c   1.000
_cell.angle_alpha   90.00
_cell.angle_beta   90.00
_cell.angle_gamma   90.00
#
_symmetry.space_group_name_H-M   'P 1'
#
loop_
_entity.id
_entity.type
_entity.pdbx_description
1 polymer ?
#
loop_
_entity_poly.entity_id
_entity_poly.type
_entity_poly.pdbx_seq_one_letter_code
_entity_poly.pdbx_strand_id
1 'polypeptide(L)'
;MSEQHAPSGRVVLFGATGYTGELTARAMAKRGMRPVLAGRRREAVEALAAELGGLDAATADVADPATVRDLIEPGDVLVSTVGPFARWGDAALDAAVDAGAHYIDSTGEPPFVRKVFEQAGPRAEGAGSLLMTAMAYDWVPGNLAGGLALRDAGDAARAVRIGYFTKGGMGGASGGTRASAVGALIEPSFAYRGGRIVTERGARKVHSFDFSGREKPGISVGTSEAFSLPRAFPNVSDVEVYLGWFGGASRPMQAFSLVGAGMAKIPGVSAGINAAASRFVKTSTGGPDSEARAGTGSRFVAEALAASGEVLATVRLEGVNGYTFSGESLAWAAERVAAGEAQGAGAMGPVEAFGLDALEAGVAECGISRLG
;
A
#
# COMPACT_ATOMS: atom_id res chain seq x y z
N MET A 1 10.84 -30.93 23.71
CA MET A 1 9.73 -30.69 22.81
C MET A 1 10.34 -29.91 21.62
N SER A 2 10.54 -30.62 20.50
CA SER A 2 11.10 -30.04 19.27
C SER A 2 10.06 -29.10 18.67
N GLU A 3 10.37 -27.81 18.61
CA GLU A 3 9.67 -26.87 17.75
C GLU A 3 9.86 -27.36 16.30
N GLN A 4 8.81 -27.98 15.78
CA GLN A 4 8.72 -28.18 14.34
C GLN A 4 8.49 -26.79 13.74
N HIS A 5 9.54 -26.17 13.22
CA HIS A 5 9.41 -25.09 12.26
C HIS A 5 8.56 -25.63 11.11
N ALA A 6 7.37 -25.06 10.93
CA ALA A 6 6.63 -25.26 9.69
C ALA A 6 7.57 -24.90 8.52
N PRO A 7 7.55 -25.63 7.41
CA PRO A 7 8.38 -25.27 6.26
C PRO A 7 8.07 -23.84 5.86
N SER A 8 9.11 -23.02 5.71
CA SER A 8 8.95 -21.64 5.21
C SER A 8 8.24 -21.70 3.86
N GLY A 9 7.12 -20.99 3.71
CA GLY A 9 6.38 -20.96 2.46
C GLY A 9 7.25 -20.41 1.33
N ARG A 10 7.06 -20.95 0.13
CA ARG A 10 7.71 -20.43 -1.09
C ARG A 10 7.18 -19.01 -1.37
N VAL A 11 8.05 -18.11 -1.81
CA VAL A 11 7.66 -16.75 -2.22
C VAL A 11 7.51 -16.70 -3.74
N VAL A 12 6.37 -16.20 -4.22
CA VAL A 12 6.08 -15.97 -5.63
C VAL A 12 5.85 -14.49 -5.86
N LEU A 13 6.66 -13.86 -6.72
CA LEU A 13 6.52 -12.46 -7.10
C LEU A 13 5.81 -12.36 -8.46
N PHE A 14 4.52 -12.02 -8.45
CA PHE A 14 3.72 -11.84 -9.66
C PHE A 14 3.73 -10.39 -10.13
N GLY A 15 4.03 -10.19 -11.40
CA GLY A 15 4.30 -8.88 -12.00
C GLY A 15 5.77 -8.46 -11.94
N ALA A 16 6.68 -9.42 -11.80
CA ALA A 16 8.12 -9.22 -11.59
C ALA A 16 8.79 -8.31 -12.62
N THR A 17 8.31 -8.25 -13.86
CA THR A 17 8.86 -7.40 -14.94
C THR A 17 8.21 -6.03 -15.06
N GLY A 18 7.32 -5.66 -14.12
CA GLY A 18 6.82 -4.30 -13.94
C GLY A 18 7.83 -3.45 -13.15
N TYR A 19 7.66 -2.12 -13.20
CA TYR A 19 8.62 -1.22 -12.53
C TYR A 19 8.78 -1.52 -11.02
N THR A 20 7.68 -1.59 -10.26
CA THR A 20 7.72 -1.95 -8.84
C THR A 20 8.15 -3.42 -8.65
N GLY A 21 7.68 -4.32 -9.53
CA GLY A 21 8.04 -5.73 -9.47
C GLY A 21 9.54 -5.97 -9.63
N GLU A 22 10.20 -5.27 -10.57
CA GLU A 22 11.65 -5.37 -10.76
C GLU A 22 12.42 -4.86 -9.54
N LEU A 23 12.02 -3.74 -8.95
CA LEU A 23 12.61 -3.23 -7.71
C LEU A 23 12.46 -4.24 -6.57
N THR A 24 11.28 -4.85 -6.45
CA THR A 24 11.00 -5.89 -5.45
C THR A 24 11.84 -7.15 -5.68
N ALA A 25 11.94 -7.63 -6.93
CA ALA A 25 12.76 -8.79 -7.27
C ALA A 25 14.25 -8.58 -6.89
N ARG A 26 14.79 -7.40 -7.20
CA ARG A 26 16.16 -7.01 -6.84
C ARG A 26 16.35 -6.90 -5.32
N ALA A 27 15.37 -6.35 -4.59
CA ALA A 27 15.40 -6.27 -3.14
C ALA A 27 15.35 -7.66 -2.50
N MET A 28 14.51 -8.57 -2.99
CA MET A 28 14.44 -9.96 -2.55
C MET A 28 15.78 -10.68 -2.79
N ALA A 29 16.36 -10.56 -3.98
CA ALA A 29 17.66 -11.18 -4.31
C ALA A 29 18.78 -10.64 -3.41
N LYS A 30 18.80 -9.32 -3.13
CA LYS A 30 19.77 -8.68 -2.21
C LYS A 30 19.66 -9.21 -0.79
N ARG A 31 18.46 -9.62 -0.34
CA ARG A 31 18.18 -10.27 0.94
C ARG A 31 18.54 -11.76 0.96
N GLY A 32 19.03 -12.30 -0.16
CA GLY A 32 19.34 -13.73 -0.29
C GLY A 32 18.11 -14.62 -0.52
N MET A 33 16.94 -14.03 -0.74
CA MET A 33 15.72 -14.76 -1.06
C MET A 33 15.79 -15.35 -2.48
N ARG A 34 15.08 -16.45 -2.71
CA ARG A 34 14.96 -17.08 -4.02
C ARG A 34 13.49 -17.20 -4.43
N PRO A 35 12.81 -16.06 -4.74
CA PRO A 35 11.42 -16.11 -5.16
C PRO A 35 11.27 -16.75 -6.55
N VAL A 36 10.10 -17.31 -6.82
CA VAL A 36 9.66 -17.57 -8.20
C VAL A 36 9.22 -16.24 -8.80
N LEU A 37 9.85 -15.84 -9.91
CA LEU A 37 9.45 -14.64 -10.64
C LEU A 37 8.36 -14.98 -11.63
N ALA A 38 7.23 -14.28 -11.59
CA ALA A 38 6.10 -14.56 -12.46
C ALA A 38 5.61 -13.30 -13.21
N GLY A 39 5.12 -13.50 -14.42
CA GLY A 39 4.55 -12.46 -15.25
C GLY A 39 4.14 -12.95 -16.63
N ARG A 40 3.46 -12.12 -17.40
CA ARG A 40 2.86 -12.53 -18.69
C ARG A 40 3.87 -12.67 -19.85
N ARG A 41 5.02 -11.98 -19.78
CA ARG A 41 6.04 -12.00 -20.83
C ARG A 41 7.17 -12.96 -20.44
N ARG A 42 7.08 -14.19 -20.88
CA ARG A 42 7.99 -15.28 -20.53
C ARG A 42 9.46 -14.90 -20.67
N GLU A 43 9.87 -14.44 -21.83
CA GLU A 43 11.26 -14.07 -22.12
C GLU A 43 11.81 -12.99 -21.17
N ALA A 44 10.97 -12.00 -20.83
CA ALA A 44 11.39 -10.93 -19.92
C ALA A 44 11.50 -11.42 -18.46
N VAL A 45 10.66 -12.37 -18.04
CA VAL A 45 10.73 -12.99 -16.70
C VAL A 45 11.98 -13.86 -16.61
N GLU A 46 12.23 -14.71 -17.62
CA GLU A 46 13.41 -15.60 -17.70
C GLU A 46 14.72 -14.77 -17.73
N ALA A 47 14.75 -13.66 -18.46
CA ALA A 47 15.92 -12.78 -18.51
C ALA A 47 16.20 -12.15 -17.13
N LEU A 48 15.18 -11.64 -16.44
CA LEU A 48 15.33 -11.08 -15.09
C LEU A 48 15.75 -12.16 -14.09
N ALA A 49 15.17 -13.36 -14.17
CA ALA A 49 15.52 -14.49 -13.32
C ALA A 49 16.98 -14.90 -13.49
N ALA A 50 17.46 -14.97 -14.74
CA ALA A 50 18.86 -15.26 -15.05
C ALA A 50 19.81 -14.17 -14.51
N GLU A 51 19.47 -12.90 -14.70
CA GLU A 51 20.25 -11.75 -14.18
C GLU A 51 20.37 -11.79 -12.64
N LEU A 52 19.31 -12.20 -11.94
CA LEU A 52 19.26 -12.26 -10.48
C LEU A 52 19.81 -13.57 -9.89
N GLY A 53 20.65 -14.28 -10.62
CA GLY A 53 21.36 -15.46 -10.11
C GLY A 53 20.62 -16.78 -10.37
N GLY A 54 19.85 -16.87 -11.46
CA GLY A 54 19.16 -18.08 -11.87
C GLY A 54 18.00 -18.43 -10.94
N LEU A 55 17.12 -17.46 -10.72
CA LEU A 55 15.87 -17.68 -10.01
C LEU A 55 14.89 -18.49 -10.87
N ASP A 56 13.89 -19.10 -10.23
CA ASP A 56 12.81 -19.77 -10.95
C ASP A 56 11.91 -18.74 -11.65
N ALA A 57 11.41 -19.12 -12.84
CA ALA A 57 10.58 -18.27 -13.67
C ALA A 57 9.28 -18.98 -14.06
N ALA A 58 8.16 -18.27 -13.99
CA ALA A 58 6.85 -18.79 -14.37
C ALA A 58 6.10 -17.77 -15.25
N THR A 59 5.19 -18.27 -16.10
CA THR A 59 4.33 -17.42 -16.93
C THR A 59 2.92 -17.46 -16.40
N ALA A 60 2.34 -16.27 -16.13
CA ALA A 60 0.93 -16.14 -15.74
C ALA A 60 0.36 -14.82 -16.24
N ASP A 61 -0.92 -14.80 -16.57
CA ASP A 61 -1.64 -13.61 -17.03
C ASP A 61 -2.97 -13.49 -16.26
N VAL A 62 -3.26 -12.29 -15.77
CA VAL A 62 -4.55 -11.97 -15.12
C VAL A 62 -5.75 -12.14 -16.07
N ALA A 63 -5.54 -12.12 -17.38
CA ALA A 63 -6.57 -12.42 -18.38
C ALA A 63 -6.94 -13.91 -18.41
N ASP A 64 -6.06 -14.78 -17.90
CA ASP A 64 -6.32 -16.21 -17.68
C ASP A 64 -6.04 -16.54 -16.20
N PRO A 65 -7.05 -16.40 -15.32
CA PRO A 65 -6.89 -16.62 -13.88
C PRO A 65 -6.45 -18.05 -13.50
N ALA A 66 -6.60 -19.04 -14.38
CA ALA A 66 -6.09 -20.38 -14.11
C ALA A 66 -4.57 -20.38 -13.99
N THR A 67 -3.89 -19.65 -14.88
CA THR A 67 -2.41 -19.53 -14.86
C THR A 67 -1.91 -18.86 -13.59
N VAL A 68 -2.70 -17.99 -12.95
CA VAL A 68 -2.35 -17.36 -11.67
C VAL A 68 -2.53 -18.33 -10.51
N ARG A 69 -3.60 -19.16 -10.53
CA ARG A 69 -3.82 -20.21 -9.54
C ARG A 69 -2.70 -21.26 -9.56
N ASP A 70 -2.21 -21.60 -10.74
CA ASP A 70 -1.15 -22.60 -10.93
C ASP A 70 0.22 -22.12 -10.41
N LEU A 71 0.36 -20.83 -10.05
CA LEU A 71 1.59 -20.29 -9.48
C LEU A 71 1.84 -20.70 -8.04
N ILE A 72 0.81 -21.00 -7.26
CA ILE A 72 0.86 -21.03 -5.80
C ILE A 72 0.22 -22.29 -5.23
N GLU A 73 0.73 -22.69 -4.07
CA GLU A 73 0.27 -23.81 -3.26
C GLU A 73 -0.13 -23.33 -1.86
N PRO A 74 -0.84 -24.14 -1.07
CA PRO A 74 -1.15 -23.80 0.32
C PRO A 74 0.09 -23.42 1.12
N GLY A 75 0.05 -22.29 1.85
CA GLY A 75 1.16 -21.80 2.67
C GLY A 75 2.22 -20.99 1.91
N ASP A 76 2.15 -20.88 0.58
CA ASP A 76 2.99 -19.95 -0.19
C ASP A 76 2.68 -18.48 0.15
N VAL A 77 3.61 -17.59 -0.20
CA VAL A 77 3.44 -16.13 -0.12
C VAL A 77 3.39 -15.55 -1.53
N LEU A 78 2.22 -15.14 -1.97
CA LEU A 78 2.05 -14.45 -3.26
C LEU A 78 2.21 -12.95 -3.07
N VAL A 79 3.25 -12.37 -3.66
CA VAL A 79 3.45 -10.91 -3.74
C VAL A 79 3.00 -10.43 -5.11
N SER A 80 1.95 -9.60 -5.15
CA SER A 80 1.42 -9.05 -6.41
C SER A 80 1.78 -7.58 -6.59
N THR A 81 2.36 -7.26 -7.76
CA THR A 81 2.63 -5.89 -8.22
C THR A 81 1.88 -5.58 -9.52
N VAL A 82 0.83 -6.36 -9.82
CA VAL A 82 0.04 -6.24 -11.06
C VAL A 82 -1.11 -5.25 -10.86
N GLY A 83 -0.86 -4.00 -11.18
CA GLY A 83 -1.86 -2.93 -11.17
C GLY A 83 -2.32 -2.49 -12.57
N PRO A 84 -3.38 -1.67 -12.68
CA PRO A 84 -4.24 -1.16 -11.62
C PRO A 84 -5.01 -2.27 -10.89
N PHE A 85 -4.97 -2.26 -9.56
CA PHE A 85 -5.52 -3.34 -8.73
C PHE A 85 -7.04 -3.40 -8.76
N ALA A 86 -7.74 -2.27 -8.83
CA ALA A 86 -9.19 -2.21 -8.98
C ALA A 86 -9.66 -2.94 -10.26
N ARG A 87 -8.77 -3.14 -11.24
CA ARG A 87 -9.07 -3.84 -12.50
C ARG A 87 -8.50 -5.25 -12.57
N TRP A 88 -7.29 -5.46 -12.05
CA TRP A 88 -6.52 -6.69 -12.27
C TRP A 88 -6.14 -7.44 -11.00
N GLY A 89 -6.38 -6.85 -9.82
CA GLY A 89 -5.96 -7.41 -8.54
C GLY A 89 -6.68 -8.69 -8.15
N ASP A 90 -7.93 -8.87 -8.61
CA ASP A 90 -8.80 -9.97 -8.20
C ASP A 90 -8.19 -11.34 -8.50
N ALA A 91 -7.59 -11.53 -9.67
CA ALA A 91 -7.05 -12.82 -10.07
C ALA A 91 -5.98 -13.33 -9.07
N ALA A 92 -5.09 -12.46 -8.60
CA ALA A 92 -4.06 -12.82 -7.62
C ALA A 92 -4.62 -12.97 -6.21
N LEU A 93 -5.52 -12.07 -5.81
CA LEU A 93 -6.18 -12.10 -4.49
C LEU A 93 -7.01 -13.37 -4.31
N ASP A 94 -7.89 -13.68 -5.26
CA ASP A 94 -8.74 -14.87 -5.20
C ASP A 94 -7.91 -16.16 -5.28
N ALA A 95 -6.88 -16.21 -6.14
CA ALA A 95 -5.98 -17.35 -6.22
C ALA A 95 -5.32 -17.64 -4.86
N ALA A 96 -4.81 -16.59 -4.16
CA ALA A 96 -4.18 -16.78 -2.85
C ALA A 96 -5.18 -17.25 -1.78
N VAL A 97 -6.36 -16.64 -1.72
CA VAL A 97 -7.41 -17.02 -0.75
C VAL A 97 -7.89 -18.46 -1.00
N ASP A 98 -8.16 -18.82 -2.26
CA ASP A 98 -8.66 -20.14 -2.61
C ASP A 98 -7.62 -21.26 -2.40
N ALA A 99 -6.34 -20.93 -2.56
CA ALA A 99 -5.24 -21.87 -2.30
C ALA A 99 -4.89 -22.01 -0.80
N GLY A 100 -5.35 -21.13 0.07
CA GLY A 100 -4.86 -21.07 1.45
C GLY A 100 -3.42 -20.53 1.53
N ALA A 101 -3.03 -19.67 0.59
CA ALA A 101 -1.74 -18.98 0.54
C ALA A 101 -1.84 -17.58 1.16
N HIS A 102 -0.71 -17.03 1.59
CA HIS A 102 -0.63 -15.64 2.03
C HIS A 102 -0.57 -14.70 0.84
N TYR A 103 -1.09 -13.49 1.00
CA TYR A 103 -1.13 -12.47 -0.06
C TYR A 103 -0.56 -11.14 0.40
N ILE A 104 0.29 -10.54 -0.42
CA ILE A 104 0.86 -9.21 -0.22
C ILE A 104 0.74 -8.43 -1.52
N ASP A 105 0.37 -7.14 -1.45
CA ASP A 105 0.33 -6.29 -2.64
C ASP A 105 0.84 -4.87 -2.41
N SER A 106 1.01 -4.14 -3.51
CA SER A 106 1.49 -2.75 -3.57
C SER A 106 0.40 -1.76 -3.96
N THR A 107 -0.87 -2.05 -3.72
CA THR A 107 -1.95 -1.13 -4.12
C THR A 107 -1.91 0.18 -3.34
N GLY A 108 -2.24 1.28 -4.01
CA GLY A 108 -2.61 2.57 -3.37
C GLY A 108 -4.09 2.91 -3.59
N GLU A 109 -4.89 1.97 -4.10
CA GLU A 109 -6.24 2.20 -4.62
C GLU A 109 -7.32 1.93 -3.54
N PRO A 110 -8.04 2.98 -3.03
CA PRO A 110 -8.99 2.82 -1.93
C PRO A 110 -10.06 1.74 -2.17
N PRO A 111 -10.67 1.59 -3.38
CA PRO A 111 -11.67 0.55 -3.60
C PRO A 111 -11.12 -0.87 -3.43
N PHE A 112 -9.87 -1.11 -3.85
CA PHE A 112 -9.25 -2.42 -3.73
C PHE A 112 -8.85 -2.73 -2.27
N VAL A 113 -8.26 -1.76 -1.57
CA VAL A 113 -7.97 -1.87 -0.13
C VAL A 113 -9.25 -2.27 0.63
N ARG A 114 -10.34 -1.53 0.40
CA ARG A 114 -11.63 -1.83 1.03
C ARG A 114 -12.14 -3.24 0.72
N LYS A 115 -12.01 -3.68 -0.54
CA LYS A 115 -12.39 -5.03 -0.97
C LYS A 115 -11.61 -6.11 -0.22
N VAL A 116 -10.31 -5.93 -0.08
CA VAL A 116 -9.46 -6.88 0.65
C VAL A 116 -9.91 -6.99 2.10
N PHE A 117 -10.11 -5.87 2.80
CA PHE A 117 -10.50 -5.89 4.21
C PHE A 117 -11.94 -6.39 4.43
N GLU A 118 -12.91 -5.95 3.63
CA GLU A 118 -14.34 -6.24 3.88
C GLU A 118 -14.82 -7.56 3.24
N GLN A 119 -14.23 -7.99 2.12
CA GLN A 119 -14.72 -9.15 1.36
C GLN A 119 -13.76 -10.34 1.38
N ALA A 120 -12.48 -10.14 1.11
CA ALA A 120 -11.50 -11.21 1.07
C ALA A 120 -11.03 -11.62 2.48
N GLY A 121 -10.88 -10.67 3.39
CA GLY A 121 -10.40 -10.90 4.76
C GLY A 121 -11.14 -12.00 5.50
N PRO A 122 -12.49 -11.98 5.58
CA PRO A 122 -13.25 -13.07 6.25
C PRO A 122 -13.05 -14.45 5.61
N ARG A 123 -12.89 -14.52 4.28
CA ARG A 123 -12.59 -15.80 3.57
C ARG A 123 -11.20 -16.31 3.95
N ALA A 124 -10.21 -15.42 3.93
CA ALA A 124 -8.83 -15.75 4.26
C ALA A 124 -8.65 -16.14 5.73
N GLU A 125 -9.37 -15.51 6.65
CA GLU A 125 -9.38 -15.88 8.07
C GLU A 125 -9.83 -17.32 8.26
N GLY A 126 -10.91 -17.74 7.58
CA GLY A 126 -11.39 -19.11 7.59
C GLY A 126 -10.40 -20.12 6.99
N ALA A 127 -9.52 -19.70 6.09
CA ALA A 127 -8.46 -20.51 5.48
C ALA A 127 -7.13 -20.47 6.25
N GLY A 128 -7.00 -19.64 7.28
CA GLY A 128 -5.74 -19.42 8.00
C GLY A 128 -4.71 -18.62 7.20
N SER A 129 -5.14 -17.94 6.13
CA SER A 129 -4.28 -17.12 5.26
C SER A 129 -4.20 -15.68 5.77
N LEU A 130 -3.03 -15.06 5.63
CA LEU A 130 -2.81 -13.64 5.92
C LEU A 130 -2.85 -12.84 4.62
N LEU A 131 -3.67 -11.78 4.58
CA LEU A 131 -3.74 -10.83 3.49
C LEU A 131 -3.22 -9.47 3.94
N MET A 132 -2.14 -9.01 3.32
CA MET A 132 -1.51 -7.71 3.60
C MET A 132 -1.56 -6.83 2.35
N THR A 133 -2.68 -6.16 2.15
CA THR A 133 -2.82 -5.20 1.04
C THR A 133 -2.11 -3.89 1.34
N ALA A 134 -1.63 -3.20 0.32
CA ALA A 134 -0.96 -1.91 0.43
C ALA A 134 0.33 -1.96 1.28
N MET A 135 1.12 -3.04 1.15
CA MET A 135 2.40 -3.25 1.86
C MET A 135 3.59 -2.54 1.21
N ALA A 136 3.36 -1.35 0.67
CA ALA A 136 4.33 -0.51 -0.01
C ALA A 136 4.37 0.90 0.59
N TYR A 137 4.92 1.87 -0.16
CA TYR A 137 4.88 3.28 0.22
C TYR A 137 3.45 3.76 0.56
N ASP A 138 2.50 3.29 -0.18
CA ASP A 138 1.07 3.39 0.11
C ASP A 138 0.63 2.04 0.74
N TRP A 139 0.53 1.76 2.09
CA TRP A 139 0.39 2.77 3.14
C TRP A 139 1.19 2.37 4.39
N VAL A 140 2.33 1.69 4.28
CA VAL A 140 3.13 1.19 5.42
C VAL A 140 3.66 2.33 6.31
N PRO A 141 4.29 3.41 5.76
CA PRO A 141 4.86 4.44 6.62
C PRO A 141 3.82 5.22 7.43
N GLY A 142 2.61 5.38 6.90
CA GLY A 142 1.52 6.02 7.63
C GLY A 142 0.96 5.16 8.74
N ASN A 143 0.84 3.83 8.51
CA ASN A 143 0.50 2.89 9.57
C ASN A 143 1.53 2.96 10.72
N LEU A 144 2.82 3.01 10.39
CA LEU A 144 3.88 3.17 11.40
C LEU A 144 3.77 4.53 12.11
N ALA A 145 3.74 5.63 11.36
CA ALA A 145 3.71 6.97 11.95
C ALA A 145 2.48 7.16 12.85
N GLY A 146 1.30 6.72 12.36
CA GLY A 146 0.05 6.76 13.12
C GLY A 146 0.09 5.90 14.37
N GLY A 147 0.59 4.67 14.27
CA GLY A 147 0.75 3.77 15.41
C GLY A 147 1.72 4.32 16.47
N LEU A 148 2.85 4.88 16.05
CA LEU A 148 3.81 5.53 16.96
C LEU A 148 3.19 6.75 17.66
N ALA A 149 2.47 7.61 16.92
CA ALA A 149 1.82 8.78 17.50
C ALA A 149 0.74 8.39 18.51
N LEU A 150 -0.05 7.36 18.22
CA LEU A 150 -1.07 6.83 19.13
C LEU A 150 -0.45 6.21 20.37
N ARG A 151 0.64 5.45 20.24
CA ARG A 151 1.41 4.91 21.35
C ARG A 151 1.95 6.01 22.25
N ASP A 152 2.56 7.03 21.66
CA ASP A 152 3.16 8.15 22.41
C ASP A 152 2.10 9.01 23.13
N ALA A 153 0.90 9.14 22.56
CA ALA A 153 -0.24 9.85 23.18
C ALA A 153 -0.95 9.03 24.27
N GLY A 154 -0.81 7.71 24.26
CA GLY A 154 -1.45 6.80 25.21
C GLY A 154 -2.98 6.79 25.13
N ASP A 155 -3.63 6.37 26.21
CA ASP A 155 -5.07 6.13 26.27
C ASP A 155 -5.95 7.39 26.10
N ALA A 156 -5.37 8.57 26.13
CA ALA A 156 -6.10 9.83 25.89
C ALA A 156 -6.42 10.07 24.40
N ALA A 157 -5.71 9.39 23.49
CA ALA A 157 -5.93 9.55 22.06
C ALA A 157 -7.30 9.03 21.63
N ARG A 158 -7.97 9.80 20.77
CA ARG A 158 -9.28 9.45 20.16
C ARG A 158 -9.25 9.55 18.64
N ALA A 159 -8.29 10.26 18.08
CA ALA A 159 -8.16 10.39 16.64
C ALA A 159 -6.70 10.43 16.24
N VAL A 160 -6.44 10.11 14.96
CA VAL A 160 -5.12 10.29 14.34
C VAL A 160 -5.27 10.93 12.96
N ARG A 161 -4.41 11.90 12.66
CA ARG A 161 -4.24 12.50 11.34
C ARG A 161 -2.87 12.14 10.81
N ILE A 162 -2.81 11.68 9.57
CA ILE A 162 -1.56 11.22 8.95
C ILE A 162 -1.39 11.96 7.62
N GLY A 163 -0.20 12.50 7.38
CA GLY A 163 0.16 13.21 6.17
C GLY A 163 1.33 12.56 5.43
N TYR A 164 1.17 12.38 4.12
CA TYR A 164 2.17 11.85 3.18
C TYR A 164 2.71 12.96 2.29
N PHE A 165 4.00 13.22 2.32
CA PHE A 165 4.65 14.29 1.55
C PHE A 165 5.90 13.78 0.83
N THR A 166 6.23 14.41 -0.28
CA THR A 166 7.45 14.15 -1.03
C THR A 166 8.49 15.25 -0.80
N LYS A 167 9.77 14.89 -0.84
CA LYS A 167 10.91 15.80 -0.89
C LYS A 167 11.46 15.79 -2.32
N GLY A 168 11.59 16.94 -2.95
CA GLY A 168 12.06 17.05 -4.35
C GLY A 168 10.92 17.02 -5.39
N GLY A 169 9.64 16.93 -4.96
CA GLY A 169 8.48 16.97 -5.85
C GLY A 169 8.13 15.60 -6.49
N MET A 170 7.06 15.58 -7.28
CA MET A 170 6.56 14.39 -8.00
C MET A 170 7.16 14.23 -9.41
N GLY A 171 8.29 14.86 -9.71
CA GLY A 171 8.98 14.71 -10.98
C GLY A 171 9.35 13.24 -11.21
N GLY A 172 8.83 12.64 -12.29
CA GLY A 172 9.11 11.25 -12.63
C GLY A 172 8.11 10.21 -12.08
N ALA A 173 6.93 10.63 -11.58
CA ALA A 173 5.91 9.66 -11.18
C ALA A 173 5.60 8.68 -12.32
N SER A 174 5.56 7.36 -12.00
CA SER A 174 5.21 6.32 -12.97
C SER A 174 3.80 6.54 -13.52
N GLY A 175 3.49 5.95 -14.67
CA GLY A 175 2.14 6.03 -15.22
C GLY A 175 1.08 5.39 -14.32
N GLY A 176 1.44 4.32 -13.61
CA GLY A 176 0.60 3.70 -12.60
C GLY A 176 0.27 4.70 -11.49
N THR A 177 1.27 5.37 -10.91
CA THR A 177 1.07 6.37 -9.86
C THR A 177 0.20 7.54 -10.32
N ARG A 178 0.41 8.02 -11.56
CA ARG A 178 -0.46 9.10 -12.10
C ARG A 178 -1.90 8.66 -12.29
N ALA A 179 -2.11 7.42 -12.75
CA ALA A 179 -3.44 6.85 -12.92
C ALA A 179 -4.14 6.66 -11.58
N SER A 180 -3.47 6.09 -10.59
CA SER A 180 -4.00 5.92 -9.22
C SER A 180 -4.31 7.25 -8.55
N ALA A 181 -3.47 8.30 -8.76
CA ALA A 181 -3.72 9.63 -8.23
C ALA A 181 -4.99 10.28 -8.82
N VAL A 182 -5.26 10.08 -10.12
CA VAL A 182 -6.50 10.52 -10.77
C VAL A 182 -7.69 9.69 -10.29
N GLY A 183 -7.54 8.37 -10.19
CA GLY A 183 -8.57 7.47 -9.65
C GLY A 183 -9.01 7.86 -8.24
N ALA A 184 -8.06 8.13 -7.36
CA ALA A 184 -8.31 8.53 -5.97
C ALA A 184 -9.15 9.81 -5.82
N LEU A 185 -9.24 10.65 -6.84
CA LEU A 185 -10.06 11.86 -6.85
C LEU A 185 -11.50 11.64 -7.34
N ILE A 186 -11.69 10.63 -8.17
CA ILE A 186 -12.95 10.41 -8.91
C ILE A 186 -13.73 9.23 -8.31
N GLU A 187 -13.01 8.22 -7.83
CA GLU A 187 -13.60 7.01 -7.27
C GLU A 187 -14.13 7.24 -5.85
N PRO A 188 -15.14 6.44 -5.43
CA PRO A 188 -15.58 6.42 -4.04
C PRO A 188 -14.41 6.11 -3.11
N SER A 189 -14.23 6.94 -2.10
CA SER A 189 -13.25 6.78 -1.05
C SER A 189 -13.94 6.47 0.29
N PHE A 190 -13.17 6.39 1.35
CA PHE A 190 -13.70 6.14 2.68
C PHE A 190 -12.81 6.80 3.75
N ALA A 191 -13.31 6.85 4.98
CA ALA A 191 -12.55 7.20 6.18
C ALA A 191 -13.12 6.43 7.38
N TYR A 192 -12.31 6.30 8.44
CA TYR A 192 -12.81 5.81 9.72
C TYR A 192 -13.26 7.00 10.57
N ARG A 193 -14.56 7.05 10.90
CA ARG A 193 -15.18 8.16 11.64
C ARG A 193 -16.23 7.66 12.61
N GLY A 194 -16.14 8.14 13.83
CA GLY A 194 -17.11 7.76 14.88
C GLY A 194 -17.16 6.25 15.08
N GLY A 195 -16.02 5.57 15.05
CA GLY A 195 -15.89 4.14 15.29
C GLY A 195 -16.30 3.23 14.13
N ARG A 196 -16.42 3.75 12.89
CA ARG A 196 -16.83 2.95 11.72
C ARG A 196 -16.26 3.46 10.41
N ILE A 197 -16.15 2.57 9.43
CA ILE A 197 -15.85 2.97 8.05
C ILE A 197 -17.06 3.69 7.44
N VAL A 198 -16.83 4.88 6.93
CA VAL A 198 -17.84 5.69 6.22
C VAL A 198 -17.38 5.94 4.79
N THR A 199 -18.28 5.72 3.81
CA THR A 199 -18.01 6.04 2.41
C THR A 199 -18.05 7.55 2.21
N GLU A 200 -17.05 8.11 1.58
CA GLU A 200 -16.98 9.51 1.23
C GLU A 200 -16.31 9.71 -0.14
N ARG A 201 -16.37 10.91 -0.71
CA ARG A 201 -15.60 11.21 -1.92
C ARG A 201 -14.12 11.40 -1.60
N GLY A 202 -13.25 11.11 -2.54
CA GLY A 202 -11.85 11.51 -2.48
C GLY A 202 -11.69 13.02 -2.34
N ALA A 203 -10.61 13.49 -1.73
CA ALA A 203 -10.34 14.91 -1.47
C ALA A 203 -11.50 15.66 -0.78
N ARG A 204 -12.26 14.99 0.09
CA ARG A 204 -13.36 15.63 0.83
C ARG A 204 -12.88 16.75 1.72
N LYS A 205 -11.73 16.56 2.39
CA LYS A 205 -11.10 17.52 3.27
C LYS A 205 -9.73 17.93 2.76
N VAL A 206 -9.32 19.16 3.11
CA VAL A 206 -7.93 19.60 3.03
C VAL A 206 -7.48 19.91 4.45
N HIS A 207 -6.33 19.37 4.85
CA HIS A 207 -5.67 19.67 6.11
C HIS A 207 -4.23 20.09 5.83
N SER A 208 -3.71 21.06 6.59
CA SER A 208 -2.33 21.51 6.51
C SER A 208 -1.55 21.02 7.71
N PHE A 209 -0.37 20.48 7.45
CA PHE A 209 0.58 20.05 8.47
C PHE A 209 1.75 21.03 8.54
N ASP A 210 2.23 21.30 9.74
CA ASP A 210 3.41 22.14 9.94
C ASP A 210 4.70 21.36 9.71
N PHE A 211 5.57 21.91 8.88
CA PHE A 211 6.93 21.46 8.64
C PHE A 211 7.89 22.60 8.95
N SER A 212 8.25 22.76 10.22
CA SER A 212 9.18 23.80 10.71
C SER A 212 8.75 25.23 10.33
N GLY A 213 7.49 25.56 10.64
CA GLY A 213 6.90 26.86 10.36
C GLY A 213 6.39 27.06 8.92
N ARG A 214 6.35 25.98 8.13
CA ARG A 214 5.77 25.99 6.77
C ARG A 214 4.62 25.00 6.70
N GLU A 215 3.42 25.52 6.54
CA GLU A 215 2.25 24.70 6.33
C GLU A 215 2.24 24.06 4.93
N LYS A 216 2.01 22.75 4.90
CA LYS A 216 1.84 21.98 3.66
C LYS A 216 0.46 21.34 3.63
N PRO A 217 -0.41 21.72 2.65
CA PRO A 217 -1.73 21.14 2.54
C PRO A 217 -1.70 19.76 1.93
N GLY A 218 -2.57 18.87 2.43
CA GLY A 218 -2.88 17.57 1.86
C GLY A 218 -4.38 17.38 1.67
N ILE A 219 -4.76 16.54 0.72
CA ILE A 219 -6.15 16.13 0.44
C ILE A 219 -6.45 14.80 1.10
N SER A 220 -7.66 14.63 1.64
CA SER A 220 -8.06 13.37 2.30
C SER A 220 -8.25 12.24 1.30
N VAL A 221 -7.84 11.03 1.70
CA VAL A 221 -7.93 9.78 0.94
C VAL A 221 -8.21 8.60 1.87
N GLY A 222 -8.95 7.59 1.38
CA GLY A 222 -9.14 6.33 2.09
C GLY A 222 -7.93 5.42 1.93
N THR A 223 -7.49 4.80 3.02
CA THR A 223 -6.24 4.04 3.09
C THR A 223 -6.36 2.86 4.05
N SER A 224 -5.37 1.97 4.07
CA SER A 224 -5.37 0.81 4.96
C SER A 224 -5.34 1.18 6.45
N GLU A 225 -4.79 2.34 6.82
CA GLU A 225 -4.77 2.84 8.20
C GLU A 225 -6.18 2.97 8.81
N ALA A 226 -7.18 3.28 7.98
CA ALA A 226 -8.56 3.37 8.43
C ALA A 226 -9.13 2.03 8.93
N PHE A 227 -8.59 0.91 8.45
CA PHE A 227 -8.97 -0.44 8.88
C PHE A 227 -8.07 -0.97 10.01
N SER A 228 -6.75 -0.77 9.89
CA SER A 228 -5.75 -1.41 10.74
C SER A 228 -5.53 -0.69 12.07
N LEU A 229 -5.39 0.65 12.07
CA LEU A 229 -5.08 1.37 13.30
C LEU A 229 -6.18 1.26 14.37
N PRO A 230 -7.50 1.32 14.05
CA PRO A 230 -8.53 1.13 15.06
C PRO A 230 -8.55 -0.27 15.70
N ARG A 231 -8.07 -1.30 15.01
CA ARG A 231 -7.94 -2.65 15.55
C ARG A 231 -6.77 -2.76 16.53
N ALA A 232 -5.64 -2.13 16.19
CA ALA A 232 -4.47 -2.07 17.06
C ALA A 232 -4.65 -1.09 18.23
N PHE A 233 -5.49 -0.06 18.07
CA PHE A 233 -5.76 0.99 19.06
C PHE A 233 -7.28 1.20 19.24
N PRO A 234 -7.97 0.38 20.03
CA PRO A 234 -9.45 0.39 20.14
C PRO A 234 -10.08 1.68 20.66
N ASN A 235 -9.30 2.54 21.32
CA ASN A 235 -9.77 3.85 21.81
C ASN A 235 -9.92 4.90 20.70
N VAL A 236 -9.40 4.62 19.50
CA VAL A 236 -9.45 5.53 18.36
C VAL A 236 -10.81 5.45 17.69
N SER A 237 -11.47 6.59 17.54
CA SER A 237 -12.76 6.73 16.84
C SER A 237 -12.63 7.33 15.45
N ASP A 238 -11.50 7.99 15.14
CA ASP A 238 -11.32 8.69 13.87
C ASP A 238 -9.89 8.52 13.33
N VAL A 239 -9.78 8.11 12.06
CA VAL A 239 -8.52 8.03 11.31
C VAL A 239 -8.67 8.83 10.02
N GLU A 240 -7.80 9.81 9.83
CA GLU A 240 -7.78 10.68 8.66
C GLU A 240 -6.40 10.66 8.01
N VAL A 241 -6.34 10.36 6.71
CA VAL A 241 -5.09 10.33 5.94
C VAL A 241 -5.13 11.36 4.82
N TYR A 242 -4.01 12.02 4.60
CA TYR A 242 -3.88 13.15 3.67
C TYR A 242 -2.66 13.00 2.76
N LEU A 243 -2.87 13.17 1.45
CA LEU A 243 -1.82 13.22 0.44
C LEU A 243 -1.42 14.67 0.16
N GLY A 244 -0.21 15.05 0.53
CA GLY A 244 0.37 16.38 0.32
C GLY A 244 1.16 16.54 -0.99
N TRP A 245 0.91 15.65 -1.98
CA TRP A 245 1.65 15.63 -3.25
C TRP A 245 1.31 16.81 -4.17
N PHE A 246 0.17 17.43 -3.96
CA PHE A 246 -0.39 18.44 -4.86
C PHE A 246 -0.09 19.88 -4.43
N GLY A 247 0.47 20.08 -3.23
CA GLY A 247 0.82 21.40 -2.71
C GLY A 247 -0.32 22.41 -2.83
N GLY A 248 -0.08 23.56 -3.43
CA GLY A 248 -1.08 24.61 -3.64
C GLY A 248 -2.31 24.20 -4.48
N ALA A 249 -2.21 23.11 -5.27
CA ALA A 249 -3.33 22.58 -6.04
C ALA A 249 -4.33 21.76 -5.19
N SER A 250 -4.06 21.51 -3.91
CA SER A 250 -4.94 20.71 -3.04
C SER A 250 -6.36 21.28 -2.92
N ARG A 251 -6.51 22.60 -2.79
CA ARG A 251 -7.85 23.26 -2.75
C ARG A 251 -8.59 23.22 -4.09
N PRO A 252 -7.98 23.57 -5.24
CA PRO A 252 -8.58 23.32 -6.55
C PRO A 252 -9.00 21.88 -6.77
N MET A 253 -8.20 20.90 -6.36
CA MET A 253 -8.53 19.48 -6.49
C MET A 253 -9.71 19.08 -5.61
N GLN A 254 -9.83 19.62 -4.40
CA GLN A 254 -11.00 19.45 -3.55
C GLN A 254 -12.28 19.95 -4.23
N ALA A 255 -12.23 21.14 -4.83
CA ALA A 255 -13.35 21.70 -5.57
C ALA A 255 -13.71 20.84 -6.80
N PHE A 256 -12.70 20.40 -7.57
CA PHE A 256 -12.87 19.49 -8.70
C PHE A 256 -13.53 18.16 -8.30
N SER A 257 -13.08 17.55 -7.20
CA SER A 257 -13.66 16.31 -6.67
C SER A 257 -15.14 16.48 -6.27
N LEU A 258 -15.54 17.67 -5.78
CA LEU A 258 -16.93 17.97 -5.45
C LEU A 258 -17.82 17.98 -6.71
N VAL A 259 -17.34 18.64 -7.78
CA VAL A 259 -18.03 18.69 -9.09
C VAL A 259 -18.08 17.28 -9.71
N GLY A 260 -16.95 16.55 -9.69
CA GLY A 260 -16.85 15.18 -10.21
C GLY A 260 -17.82 14.22 -9.52
N ALA A 261 -17.94 14.29 -8.18
CA ALA A 261 -18.90 13.49 -7.42
C ALA A 261 -20.37 13.84 -7.76
N GLY A 262 -20.66 15.08 -8.10
CA GLY A 262 -21.96 15.50 -8.61
C GLY A 262 -22.26 14.93 -10.00
N MET A 263 -21.27 15.01 -10.90
CA MET A 263 -21.38 14.50 -12.27
C MET A 263 -21.44 12.98 -12.35
N ALA A 264 -20.78 12.26 -11.46
CA ALA A 264 -20.81 10.79 -11.41
C ALA A 264 -22.21 10.22 -11.13
N LYS A 265 -23.12 11.02 -10.61
CA LYS A 265 -24.55 10.65 -10.42
C LYS A 265 -25.36 10.72 -11.72
N ILE A 266 -24.81 11.27 -12.80
CA ILE A 266 -25.47 11.38 -14.11
C ILE A 266 -25.20 10.09 -14.90
N PRO A 267 -26.22 9.33 -15.32
CA PRO A 267 -26.03 8.09 -16.11
C PRO A 267 -25.16 8.35 -17.36
N GLY A 268 -24.12 7.52 -17.54
CA GLY A 268 -23.22 7.58 -18.70
C GLY A 268 -21.98 8.48 -18.53
N VAL A 269 -21.96 9.44 -17.61
CA VAL A 269 -20.82 10.33 -17.40
C VAL A 269 -19.64 9.59 -16.74
N SER A 270 -19.91 8.73 -15.79
CA SER A 270 -18.87 7.88 -15.15
C SER A 270 -18.18 6.98 -16.18
N ALA A 271 -18.92 6.39 -17.13
CA ALA A 271 -18.35 5.58 -18.20
C ALA A 271 -17.43 6.43 -19.13
N GLY A 272 -17.80 7.67 -19.43
CA GLY A 272 -16.99 8.59 -20.22
C GLY A 272 -15.70 9.01 -19.51
N ILE A 273 -15.77 9.30 -18.21
CA ILE A 273 -14.60 9.65 -17.38
C ILE A 273 -13.65 8.45 -17.28
N ASN A 274 -14.16 7.25 -17.04
CA ASN A 274 -13.36 6.03 -16.98
C ASN A 274 -12.72 5.68 -18.32
N ALA A 275 -13.43 5.89 -19.44
CA ALA A 275 -12.88 5.72 -20.79
C ALA A 275 -11.77 6.75 -21.11
N ALA A 276 -11.91 8.00 -20.66
CA ALA A 276 -10.89 9.01 -20.79
C ALA A 276 -9.67 8.67 -19.90
N ALA A 277 -9.88 8.34 -18.63
CA ALA A 277 -8.81 7.93 -17.71
C ALA A 277 -8.05 6.71 -18.23
N SER A 278 -8.74 5.71 -18.79
CA SER A 278 -8.11 4.51 -19.36
C SER A 278 -7.19 4.80 -20.58
N ARG A 279 -7.45 5.88 -21.33
CA ARG A 279 -6.56 6.32 -22.40
C ARG A 279 -5.23 6.89 -21.88
N PHE A 280 -5.26 7.56 -20.73
CA PHE A 280 -4.04 8.07 -20.07
C PHE A 280 -3.21 6.94 -19.43
N VAL A 281 -3.84 5.84 -19.02
CA VAL A 281 -3.19 4.67 -18.42
C VAL A 281 -2.42 3.83 -19.45
N LYS A 282 -2.80 3.86 -20.72
CA LYS A 282 -2.25 2.97 -21.76
C LYS A 282 -0.79 3.21 -22.16
N THR A 283 -0.12 4.26 -21.70
CA THR A 283 1.14 4.72 -22.29
C THR A 283 2.35 4.79 -21.37
N SER A 284 2.31 4.25 -20.15
CA SER A 284 3.45 4.38 -19.26
C SER A 284 3.91 3.04 -18.69
N THR A 285 4.80 2.39 -19.43
CA THR A 285 5.72 1.39 -18.89
C THR A 285 6.98 2.12 -18.45
N GLY A 286 7.26 2.14 -17.13
CA GLY A 286 8.48 2.74 -16.58
C GLY A 286 8.21 3.69 -15.42
N GLY A 287 9.26 4.01 -14.69
CA GLY A 287 9.31 4.94 -13.58
C GLY A 287 10.66 5.66 -13.55
N PRO A 288 10.94 6.45 -12.51
CA PRO A 288 12.20 7.17 -12.39
C PRO A 288 13.40 6.21 -12.33
N ASP A 289 14.50 6.55 -12.99
CA ASP A 289 15.74 5.80 -12.87
C ASP A 289 16.36 5.91 -11.46
N SER A 290 17.49 5.28 -11.24
CA SER A 290 18.15 5.25 -9.93
C SER A 290 18.60 6.63 -9.47
N GLU A 291 19.06 7.49 -10.37
CA GLU A 291 19.51 8.85 -10.07
C GLU A 291 18.35 9.75 -9.69
N ALA A 292 17.25 9.72 -10.45
CA ALA A 292 16.03 10.45 -10.13
C ALA A 292 15.42 10.00 -8.79
N ARG A 293 15.48 8.69 -8.46
CA ARG A 293 15.05 8.20 -7.15
C ARG A 293 15.95 8.70 -6.03
N ALA A 294 17.27 8.69 -6.22
CA ALA A 294 18.22 9.18 -5.22
C ALA A 294 18.08 10.69 -4.94
N GLY A 295 17.66 11.46 -5.96
CA GLY A 295 17.39 12.91 -5.84
C GLY A 295 16.09 13.27 -5.13
N THR A 296 15.24 12.30 -4.78
CA THR A 296 13.94 12.52 -4.14
C THR A 296 13.81 11.71 -2.85
N GLY A 297 12.88 12.10 -1.99
CA GLY A 297 12.65 11.43 -0.72
C GLY A 297 11.20 11.56 -0.25
N SER A 298 10.94 10.98 0.91
CA SER A 298 9.62 10.89 1.52
C SER A 298 9.60 11.52 2.89
N ARG A 299 8.46 12.11 3.25
CA ARG A 299 8.19 12.66 4.58
C ARG A 299 6.79 12.31 5.02
N PHE A 300 6.67 11.93 6.28
CA PHE A 300 5.39 11.62 6.89
C PHE A 300 5.25 12.36 8.20
N VAL A 301 4.03 12.70 8.53
CA VAL A 301 3.69 13.27 9.83
C VAL A 301 2.42 12.61 10.33
N ALA A 302 2.39 12.25 11.59
CA ALA A 302 1.18 11.78 12.26
C ALA A 302 0.95 12.57 13.54
N GLU A 303 -0.29 13.00 13.75
CA GLU A 303 -0.76 13.72 14.92
C GLU A 303 -1.83 12.90 15.62
N ALA A 304 -1.57 12.47 16.84
CA ALA A 304 -2.58 11.86 17.70
C ALA A 304 -3.31 12.94 18.50
N LEU A 305 -4.65 12.86 18.55
CA LEU A 305 -5.49 13.91 19.09
C LEU A 305 -6.38 13.38 20.22
N ALA A 306 -6.61 14.23 21.25
CA ALA A 306 -7.64 14.04 22.24
C ALA A 306 -9.06 14.25 21.64
N ALA A 307 -10.09 13.89 22.40
CA ALA A 307 -11.49 14.17 22.01
C ALA A 307 -11.80 15.67 21.83
N SER A 308 -11.04 16.55 22.47
CA SER A 308 -11.12 18.00 22.31
C SER A 308 -10.59 18.49 20.96
N GLY A 309 -9.81 17.65 20.24
CA GLY A 309 -9.07 18.01 19.04
C GLY A 309 -7.67 18.56 19.33
N GLU A 310 -7.24 18.58 20.58
CA GLU A 310 -5.86 18.92 20.97
C GLU A 310 -4.88 17.86 20.50
N VAL A 311 -3.73 18.26 19.97
CA VAL A 311 -2.65 17.38 19.54
C VAL A 311 -1.86 16.93 20.79
N LEU A 312 -1.91 15.63 21.09
CA LEU A 312 -1.23 15.01 22.22
C LEU A 312 0.19 14.56 21.89
N ALA A 313 0.39 14.08 20.67
CA ALA A 313 1.69 13.62 20.19
C ALA A 313 1.81 13.85 18.69
N THR A 314 3.04 14.12 18.25
CA THR A 314 3.39 14.25 16.82
C THR A 314 4.59 13.39 16.50
N VAL A 315 4.46 12.53 15.50
CA VAL A 315 5.56 11.71 14.97
C VAL A 315 5.88 12.13 13.54
N ARG A 316 7.16 12.22 13.21
CA ARG A 316 7.64 12.52 11.86
C ARG A 316 8.58 11.41 11.41
N LEU A 317 8.38 10.95 10.17
CA LEU A 317 9.30 10.03 9.51
C LEU A 317 9.86 10.70 8.25
N GLU A 318 11.09 10.38 7.91
CA GLU A 318 11.74 10.84 6.67
C GLU A 318 12.61 9.72 6.10
N GLY A 319 12.74 9.65 4.79
CA GLY A 319 13.62 8.66 4.17
C GLY A 319 13.61 8.69 2.65
N VAL A 320 13.93 7.53 2.10
CA VAL A 320 14.14 7.31 0.66
C VAL A 320 12.90 7.60 -0.19
N ASN A 321 13.09 7.57 -1.50
CA ASN A 321 12.03 7.67 -2.49
C ASN A 321 10.98 6.56 -2.32
N GLY A 322 9.71 6.88 -2.58
CA GLY A 322 8.60 5.95 -2.41
C GLY A 322 8.73 4.64 -3.21
N TYR A 323 9.29 4.66 -4.41
CA TYR A 323 9.50 3.43 -5.19
C TYR A 323 10.61 2.55 -4.62
N THR A 324 11.71 3.16 -4.17
CA THR A 324 12.79 2.44 -3.49
C THR A 324 12.23 1.78 -2.24
N PHE A 325 11.50 2.54 -1.43
CA PHE A 325 10.84 2.00 -0.24
C PHE A 325 9.86 0.86 -0.59
N SER A 326 9.02 1.01 -1.63
CA SER A 326 8.05 -0.01 -2.02
C SER A 326 8.72 -1.36 -2.36
N GLY A 327 9.83 -1.34 -3.10
CA GLY A 327 10.56 -2.56 -3.43
C GLY A 327 11.15 -3.24 -2.18
N GLU A 328 11.77 -2.47 -1.30
CA GLU A 328 12.37 -2.97 -0.06
C GLU A 328 11.31 -3.46 0.94
N SER A 329 10.19 -2.74 1.12
CA SER A 329 9.14 -3.11 2.07
C SER A 329 8.36 -4.35 1.66
N LEU A 330 8.10 -4.54 0.35
CA LEU A 330 7.49 -5.76 -0.16
C LEU A 330 8.41 -6.98 0.04
N ALA A 331 9.71 -6.82 -0.21
CA ALA A 331 10.68 -7.86 0.02
C ALA A 331 10.82 -8.21 1.51
N TRP A 332 10.90 -7.19 2.38
CA TRP A 332 10.94 -7.35 3.83
C TRP A 332 9.70 -8.09 4.37
N ALA A 333 8.51 -7.66 3.95
CA ALA A 333 7.28 -8.28 4.40
C ALA A 333 7.16 -9.75 3.92
N ALA A 334 7.51 -10.02 2.66
CA ALA A 334 7.48 -11.37 2.12
C ALA A 334 8.44 -12.31 2.85
N GLU A 335 9.65 -11.84 3.18
CA GLU A 335 10.63 -12.58 3.97
C GLU A 335 10.07 -12.96 5.34
N ARG A 336 9.50 -11.99 6.07
CA ARG A 336 8.92 -12.19 7.41
C ARG A 336 7.70 -13.12 7.40
N VAL A 337 6.81 -12.95 6.42
CA VAL A 337 5.65 -13.84 6.29
C VAL A 337 6.08 -15.25 5.95
N ALA A 338 7.02 -15.44 5.02
CA ALA A 338 7.56 -16.76 4.67
C ALA A 338 8.31 -17.44 5.83
N ALA A 339 8.92 -16.64 6.71
CA ALA A 339 9.57 -17.13 7.93
C ALA A 339 8.58 -17.44 9.08
N GLY A 340 7.27 -17.17 8.91
CA GLY A 340 6.27 -17.36 9.96
C GLY A 340 6.36 -16.32 11.09
N GLU A 341 6.96 -15.16 10.83
CA GLU A 341 7.13 -14.09 11.82
C GLU A 341 5.94 -13.09 11.86
N ALA A 342 5.03 -13.18 10.88
CA ALA A 342 3.78 -12.45 10.89
C ALA A 342 2.71 -13.18 11.70
N GLN A 343 1.88 -12.44 12.40
CA GLN A 343 0.80 -12.99 13.24
C GLN A 343 -0.57 -12.83 12.58
N GLY A 344 -1.48 -13.73 12.94
CA GLY A 344 -2.89 -13.63 12.60
C GLY A 344 -3.26 -14.21 11.23
N ALA A 345 -4.52 -14.07 10.87
CA ALA A 345 -5.12 -14.51 9.61
C ALA A 345 -6.19 -13.49 9.18
N GLY A 346 -6.61 -13.55 7.90
CA GLY A 346 -7.50 -12.57 7.32
C GLY A 346 -6.76 -11.32 6.84
N ALA A 347 -7.49 -10.23 6.59
CA ALA A 347 -6.89 -8.97 6.16
C ALA A 347 -6.35 -8.19 7.37
N MET A 348 -5.05 -7.93 7.38
CA MET A 348 -4.34 -7.25 8.47
C MET A 348 -3.50 -6.10 7.97
N GLY A 349 -3.38 -5.06 8.80
CA GLY A 349 -2.38 -4.02 8.59
C GLY A 349 -1.02 -4.40 9.16
N PRO A 350 0.04 -3.65 8.80
CA PRO A 350 1.40 -4.03 9.19
C PRO A 350 1.66 -3.93 10.70
N VAL A 351 0.96 -3.02 11.41
CA VAL A 351 1.06 -2.91 12.88
C VAL A 351 0.46 -4.15 13.55
N GLU A 352 -0.66 -4.66 13.03
CA GLU A 352 -1.31 -5.85 13.57
C GLU A 352 -0.48 -7.11 13.31
N ALA A 353 0.06 -7.24 12.09
CA ALA A 353 0.77 -8.45 11.66
C ALA A 353 2.16 -8.58 12.28
N PHE A 354 2.90 -7.47 12.46
CA PHE A 354 4.30 -7.51 12.92
C PHE A 354 4.51 -6.91 14.32
N GLY A 355 3.54 -6.17 14.84
CA GLY A 355 3.74 -5.33 16.00
C GLY A 355 4.52 -4.05 15.67
N LEU A 356 4.35 -3.03 16.53
CA LEU A 356 4.83 -1.68 16.23
C LEU A 356 6.37 -1.58 16.23
N ASP A 357 7.05 -2.26 17.17
CA ASP A 357 8.51 -2.18 17.30
C ASP A 357 9.23 -2.90 16.14
N ALA A 358 8.75 -4.10 15.75
CA ALA A 358 9.30 -4.82 14.61
C ALA A 358 9.03 -4.08 13.29
N LEU A 359 7.85 -3.45 13.16
CA LEU A 359 7.52 -2.62 12.01
C LEU A 359 8.41 -1.37 11.93
N GLU A 360 8.69 -0.69 13.06
CA GLU A 360 9.59 0.47 13.11
C GLU A 360 11.00 0.10 12.66
N ALA A 361 11.53 -1.02 13.17
CA ALA A 361 12.82 -1.54 12.76
C ALA A 361 12.86 -1.91 11.27
N GLY A 362 11.83 -2.60 10.76
CA GLY A 362 11.73 -3.00 9.36
C GLY A 362 11.58 -1.82 8.41
N VAL A 363 10.81 -0.82 8.76
CA VAL A 363 10.65 0.41 7.97
C VAL A 363 11.95 1.21 7.93
N ALA A 364 12.70 1.23 9.04
CA ALA A 364 14.04 1.84 9.09
C ALA A 364 15.05 1.08 8.20
N GLU A 365 15.02 -0.24 8.23
CA GLU A 365 15.82 -1.09 7.32
C GLU A 365 15.48 -0.83 5.85
N CYS A 366 14.21 -0.57 5.53
CA CYS A 366 13.75 -0.20 4.19
C CYS A 366 14.04 1.28 3.83
N GLY A 367 14.68 2.05 4.70
CA GLY A 367 15.19 3.38 4.43
C GLY A 367 14.29 4.55 4.82
N ILE A 368 13.27 4.35 5.68
CA ILE A 368 12.47 5.41 6.29
C ILE A 368 12.58 5.30 7.81
N SER A 369 13.00 6.38 8.47
CA SER A 369 13.21 6.39 9.91
C SER A 369 12.49 7.54 10.61
N ARG A 370 12.23 7.36 11.89
CA ARG A 370 11.69 8.39 12.76
C ARG A 370 12.72 9.52 12.95
N LEU A 371 12.24 10.75 12.83
CA LEU A 371 13.01 11.93 13.20
C LEU A 371 12.92 12.12 14.72
N GLY A 372 14.06 12.40 15.34
CA GLY A 372 14.16 12.66 16.77
C GLY A 372 13.50 13.97 17.19
#